data_cd5ea6e575fe99096fa741e4e2315661
#
_entry.id   cd5ea6e575fe99096fa741e4e2315661
#
_cell.length_a   1.000
_cell.length_b   1.000
_cell.length_c   1.000
_cell.angle_alpha   90.00
_cell.angle_beta   90.00
_cell.angle_gamma   90.00
#
_symmetry.space_group_name_H-M   'P 1'
#
loop_
_entity.id
_entity.type
_entity.pdbx_description
1 polymer ?
#
loop_
_entity_poly.entity_id
_entity_poly.type
_entity_poly.pdbx_seq_one_letter_code
_entity_poly.pdbx_strand_id
1 'polypeptide(L)'
;MVADSCQVVYLGESSNNTYGYAEPDHRKISAMVAEYFPELRVGDMTKAASHAQTYYYMLKQIPEESSVETVVVTMNLRSFGANWIYSKLETALRKQLVLLQDYPPLVNRFLLAFKAYPIRSEKEWSELTMKHWRNDPLEFPYPCEWKNTHQWDSTFAWRGWTDFEGNRDQEMTVLACHFIKVYGFQIRDDNPRVKDFDDIVALCRERGWHLVLNLMAENVDKANELVGKDLMFLMKQNRDYLMNRYGHLEDVTVVDNLNLVRDVNFIDQDWTTEHYYAEGRHIIAEQVAEALRAYYPDQYREVALTFDAGHFHFGSEQRALNAETPYSPAAVLQHGELSDDWGMMNVAFMMQQADTLHKAQLVVQSRVAQDNVLVSYMDVKPQIQKIGGWDFATFALPVDSAMREALQVKVFVYNPSEHTVQVKQMDVSFRPAYLKPGVKGQPMNKE
;
A
#
# COMPACT_ATOMS: atom_id res chain seq x y z
N MET A 1 2.40 22.28 17.72
CA MET A 1 3.72 21.62 17.64
C MET A 1 4.10 21.25 16.20
N VAL A 2 3.42 20.35 15.48
CA VAL A 2 3.78 20.07 14.07
C VAL A 2 3.40 21.25 13.18
N ALA A 3 2.24 21.83 13.37
CA ALA A 3 1.70 22.91 12.53
C ALA A 3 2.30 24.30 12.79
N ASP A 4 2.95 24.52 13.93
CA ASP A 4 3.48 25.87 14.26
C ASP A 4 4.70 26.28 13.42
N SER A 5 5.26 25.36 12.64
CA SER A 5 6.47 25.61 11.86
C SER A 5 6.49 24.96 10.47
N CYS A 6 5.37 24.42 10.00
CA CYS A 6 5.28 23.74 8.71
C CYS A 6 4.50 24.58 7.70
N GLN A 7 4.99 24.67 6.48
CA GLN A 7 4.25 25.25 5.34
C GLN A 7 3.32 24.22 4.71
N VAL A 8 3.72 22.96 4.69
CA VAL A 8 2.91 21.85 4.15
C VAL A 8 2.59 20.88 5.28
N VAL A 9 1.33 20.48 5.42
CA VAL A 9 0.90 19.42 6.36
C VAL A 9 0.36 18.24 5.57
N TYR A 10 0.94 17.05 5.79
CA TYR A 10 0.51 15.80 5.20
C TYR A 10 -0.34 15.02 6.21
N LEU A 11 -1.62 14.80 5.89
CA LEU A 11 -2.52 13.95 6.66
C LEU A 11 -2.63 12.59 6.02
N GLY A 12 -2.14 11.58 6.73
CA GLY A 12 -2.09 10.19 6.26
C GLY A 12 -2.72 9.20 7.23
N GLU A 13 -2.90 8.01 6.72
CA GLU A 13 -3.26 6.83 7.51
C GLU A 13 -2.14 5.77 7.42
N SER A 14 -2.43 4.48 7.58
CA SER A 14 -1.38 3.45 7.57
C SER A 14 -0.59 3.38 6.26
N SER A 15 -1.15 3.77 5.12
CA SER A 15 -0.45 3.82 3.83
C SER A 15 0.79 4.71 3.84
N ASN A 16 0.75 5.80 4.62
CA ASN A 16 1.87 6.72 4.73
C ASN A 16 3.06 6.13 5.49
N ASN A 17 2.83 5.24 6.47
CA ASN A 17 3.88 4.81 7.39
C ASN A 17 4.11 3.29 7.45
N THR A 18 3.38 2.51 6.66
CA THR A 18 3.64 1.07 6.55
C THR A 18 4.71 0.80 5.51
N TYR A 19 5.61 -0.09 5.84
CA TYR A 19 6.72 -0.52 4.99
C TYR A 19 6.94 -2.02 5.14
N GLY A 20 7.53 -2.66 4.14
CA GLY A 20 7.90 -4.07 4.19
C GLY A 20 9.01 -4.27 5.23
N TYR A 21 8.86 -5.28 6.09
CA TYR A 21 9.78 -5.51 7.21
C TYR A 21 11.26 -5.65 6.78
N ALA A 22 11.49 -6.26 5.63
CA ALA A 22 12.85 -6.53 5.13
C ALA A 22 13.35 -5.52 4.09
N GLU A 23 12.53 -4.54 3.70
CA GLU A 23 13.01 -3.52 2.77
C GLU A 23 13.93 -2.52 3.47
N PRO A 24 14.96 -2.01 2.78
CA PRO A 24 15.92 -1.09 3.39
C PRO A 24 15.35 0.33 3.58
N ASP A 25 14.36 0.72 2.79
CA ASP A 25 13.75 2.05 2.84
C ASP A 25 12.47 2.05 3.68
N HIS A 26 12.57 2.56 4.90
CA HIS A 26 11.47 2.69 5.84
C HIS A 26 10.86 4.09 5.89
N ARG A 27 11.19 4.95 4.91
CA ARG A 27 10.65 6.31 4.88
C ARG A 27 9.17 6.30 4.60
N LYS A 28 8.48 7.24 5.24
CA LYS A 28 7.08 7.52 4.99
C LYS A 28 6.91 8.23 3.64
N ILE A 29 5.74 8.12 3.02
CA ILE A 29 5.41 8.88 1.80
C ILE A 29 5.62 10.38 2.05
N SER A 30 5.14 10.91 3.19
CA SER A 30 5.33 12.32 3.58
C SER A 30 6.80 12.74 3.67
N ALA A 31 7.68 11.86 4.13
CA ALA A 31 9.12 12.12 4.18
C ALA A 31 9.76 12.10 2.79
N MET A 32 9.30 11.19 1.92
CA MET A 32 9.73 11.15 0.52
C MET A 32 9.27 12.39 -0.25
N VAL A 33 8.04 12.89 -0.01
CA VAL A 33 7.58 14.17 -0.55
C VAL A 33 8.47 15.32 -0.12
N ALA A 34 8.87 15.36 1.16
CA ALA A 34 9.75 16.41 1.68
C ALA A 34 11.12 16.47 1.00
N GLU A 35 11.61 15.38 0.43
CA GLU A 35 12.90 15.37 -0.29
C GLU A 35 12.89 16.20 -1.57
N TYR A 36 11.72 16.30 -2.22
CA TYR A 36 11.57 17.19 -3.38
C TYR A 36 11.58 18.68 -3.00
N PHE A 37 11.40 18.99 -1.72
CA PHE A 37 11.32 20.36 -1.19
C PHE A 37 12.21 20.56 0.04
N PRO A 38 13.53 20.51 -0.10
CA PRO A 38 14.46 20.53 1.05
C PRO A 38 14.40 21.82 1.88
N GLU A 39 13.84 22.90 1.33
CA GLU A 39 13.69 24.18 2.00
C GLU A 39 12.31 24.35 2.66
N LEU A 40 11.34 23.48 2.33
CA LEU A 40 10.03 23.49 2.97
C LEU A 40 9.98 22.54 4.16
N ARG A 41 9.22 22.93 5.18
CA ARG A 41 8.92 22.04 6.29
C ARG A 41 7.61 21.32 6.02
N VAL A 42 7.71 20.03 5.72
CA VAL A 42 6.55 19.12 5.56
C VAL A 42 6.28 18.46 6.90
N GLY A 43 5.16 18.79 7.52
CA GLY A 43 4.69 18.19 8.76
C GLY A 43 3.87 16.94 8.50
N ASP A 44 4.08 15.89 9.29
CA ASP A 44 3.36 14.62 9.18
C ASP A 44 2.34 14.47 10.30
N MET A 45 1.07 14.33 9.95
CA MET A 45 -0.05 14.05 10.85
C MET A 45 -0.71 12.71 10.45
N THR A 46 0.00 11.62 10.69
CA THR A 46 -0.45 10.27 10.31
C THR A 46 -1.07 9.53 11.48
N LYS A 47 -2.24 8.96 11.25
CA LYS A 47 -2.94 8.09 12.18
C LYS A 47 -3.55 6.90 11.44
N ALA A 48 -3.11 5.68 11.76
CA ALA A 48 -3.63 4.46 11.16
C ALA A 48 -5.16 4.38 11.22
N ALA A 49 -5.77 3.85 10.17
CA ALA A 49 -7.21 3.73 9.96
C ALA A 49 -7.98 5.07 9.95
N SER A 50 -7.30 6.22 9.84
CA SER A 50 -7.95 7.52 9.71
C SER A 50 -8.74 7.64 8.41
N HIS A 51 -9.71 8.52 8.42
CA HIS A 51 -10.53 8.88 7.27
C HIS A 51 -10.87 10.38 7.30
N ALA A 52 -11.54 10.87 6.27
CA ALA A 52 -11.79 12.30 6.05
C ALA A 52 -12.33 13.04 7.30
N GLN A 53 -13.29 12.47 8.04
CA GLN A 53 -13.80 13.14 9.25
C GLN A 53 -12.71 13.29 10.33
N THR A 54 -11.81 12.31 10.49
CA THR A 54 -10.67 12.40 11.40
C THR A 54 -9.74 13.53 10.95
N TYR A 55 -9.42 13.60 9.67
CA TYR A 55 -8.59 14.66 9.10
C TYR A 55 -9.20 16.04 9.30
N TYR A 56 -10.50 16.19 9.07
CA TYR A 56 -11.22 17.45 9.31
C TYR A 56 -11.01 17.97 10.74
N TYR A 57 -11.22 17.10 11.76
CA TYR A 57 -11.02 17.51 13.15
C TYR A 57 -9.54 17.74 13.51
N MET A 58 -8.60 17.01 12.89
CA MET A 58 -7.18 17.28 13.06
C MET A 58 -6.80 18.64 12.48
N LEU A 59 -7.30 18.98 11.30
CA LEU A 59 -7.09 20.28 10.64
C LEU A 59 -7.65 21.44 11.48
N LYS A 60 -8.82 21.26 12.09
CA LYS A 60 -9.40 22.27 12.99
C LYS A 60 -8.53 22.61 14.21
N GLN A 61 -7.67 21.68 14.63
CA GLN A 61 -6.74 21.94 15.74
C GLN A 61 -5.49 22.73 15.32
N ILE A 62 -5.30 23.00 14.05
CA ILE A 62 -4.22 23.86 13.57
C ILE A 62 -4.57 25.32 13.90
N PRO A 63 -3.71 26.05 14.64
CA PRO A 63 -3.96 27.45 14.96
C PRO A 63 -4.13 28.32 13.70
N GLU A 64 -4.93 29.39 13.81
CA GLU A 64 -5.14 30.32 12.68
C GLU A 64 -3.87 31.04 12.27
N GLU A 65 -3.01 31.32 13.24
CA GLU A 65 -1.73 32.01 13.04
C GLU A 65 -0.60 31.09 12.63
N SER A 66 -0.92 29.82 12.28
CA SER A 66 0.09 28.86 11.83
C SER A 66 0.69 29.27 10.48
N SER A 67 1.90 28.78 10.20
CA SER A 67 2.57 28.98 8.91
C SER A 67 2.09 28.01 7.80
N VAL A 68 1.00 27.28 8.02
CA VAL A 68 0.46 26.31 7.06
C VAL A 68 -0.14 27.04 5.86
N GLU A 69 0.30 26.67 4.69
CA GLU A 69 -0.15 27.21 3.40
C GLU A 69 -0.83 26.12 2.57
N THR A 70 -0.36 24.88 2.68
CA THR A 70 -0.86 23.74 1.90
C THR A 70 -1.11 22.52 2.79
N VAL A 71 -2.22 21.84 2.49
CA VAL A 71 -2.62 20.61 3.17
C VAL A 71 -2.72 19.47 2.15
N VAL A 72 -2.02 18.38 2.38
CA VAL A 72 -2.16 17.14 1.62
C VAL A 72 -3.00 16.16 2.43
N VAL A 73 -4.10 15.69 1.86
CA VAL A 73 -5.02 14.77 2.52
C VAL A 73 -5.12 13.47 1.74
N THR A 74 -4.82 12.37 2.40
CA THR A 74 -4.98 11.02 1.83
C THR A 74 -6.45 10.70 1.60
N MET A 75 -6.78 10.20 0.41
CA MET A 75 -8.11 9.81 -0.01
C MET A 75 -8.06 8.36 -0.55
N ASN A 76 -8.57 7.41 0.22
CA ASN A 76 -8.61 6.00 -0.15
C ASN A 76 -9.96 5.67 -0.76
N LEU A 77 -9.97 5.06 -1.93
CA LEU A 77 -11.21 4.72 -2.63
C LEU A 77 -12.12 3.83 -1.77
N ARG A 78 -11.57 2.80 -1.14
CA ARG A 78 -12.33 1.89 -0.26
C ARG A 78 -13.01 2.59 0.91
N SER A 79 -12.51 3.77 1.35
CA SER A 79 -13.08 4.50 2.48
C SER A 79 -14.50 5.01 2.23
N PHE A 80 -14.94 5.07 0.97
CA PHE A 80 -16.29 5.44 0.56
C PHE A 80 -17.26 4.26 0.54
N GLY A 81 -16.77 3.02 0.63
CA GLY A 81 -17.61 1.81 0.66
C GLY A 81 -18.23 1.54 2.03
N ALA A 82 -19.39 0.89 2.04
CA ALA A 82 -20.11 0.53 3.26
C ALA A 82 -19.26 -0.37 4.19
N ASN A 83 -18.38 -1.20 3.62
CA ASN A 83 -17.47 -2.04 4.37
C ASN A 83 -16.51 -1.24 5.28
N TRP A 84 -16.15 -0.03 4.86
CA TRP A 84 -15.29 0.86 5.64
C TRP A 84 -16.09 1.85 6.49
N ILE A 85 -17.10 2.52 5.90
CA ILE A 85 -17.93 3.52 6.60
C ILE A 85 -18.60 2.92 7.86
N TYR A 86 -19.04 1.66 7.77
CA TYR A 86 -19.72 0.95 8.85
C TYR A 86 -18.85 -0.17 9.43
N SER A 87 -17.52 -0.02 9.38
CA SER A 87 -16.61 -1.02 9.96
C SER A 87 -16.63 -0.99 11.49
N LYS A 88 -16.21 -2.10 12.09
CA LYS A 88 -16.01 -2.16 13.56
C LYS A 88 -14.96 -1.17 14.07
N LEU A 89 -14.06 -0.69 13.22
CA LEU A 89 -13.05 0.31 13.54
C LEU A 89 -13.68 1.68 13.84
N GLU A 90 -14.86 1.99 13.29
CA GLU A 90 -15.58 3.24 13.53
C GLU A 90 -15.84 3.50 15.02
N THR A 91 -16.07 2.46 15.83
CA THR A 91 -16.26 2.63 17.28
C THR A 91 -15.04 3.29 17.95
N ALA A 92 -13.83 2.87 17.61
CA ALA A 92 -12.61 3.43 18.16
C ALA A 92 -12.33 4.84 17.60
N LEU A 93 -12.54 5.03 16.29
CA LEU A 93 -12.37 6.31 15.62
C LEU A 93 -13.34 7.36 16.16
N ARG A 94 -14.62 7.05 16.37
CA ARG A 94 -15.60 7.94 16.95
C ARG A 94 -15.24 8.41 18.36
N LYS A 95 -14.65 7.54 19.18
CA LYS A 95 -14.14 7.94 20.50
C LYS A 95 -12.99 8.94 20.40
N GLN A 96 -12.13 8.79 19.38
CA GLN A 96 -11.05 9.76 19.14
C GLN A 96 -11.59 11.11 18.66
N LEU A 97 -12.56 11.11 17.74
CA LEU A 97 -13.21 12.32 17.24
C LEU A 97 -13.84 13.15 18.37
N VAL A 98 -14.44 12.50 19.36
CA VAL A 98 -14.96 13.20 20.55
C VAL A 98 -13.84 13.95 21.30
N LEU A 99 -12.62 13.39 21.35
CA LEU A 99 -11.50 14.01 22.04
C LEU A 99 -10.87 15.17 21.23
N LEU A 100 -11.12 15.23 19.93
CA LEU A 100 -10.65 16.28 19.02
C LEU A 100 -11.64 17.46 18.91
N GLN A 101 -12.79 17.39 19.56
CA GLN A 101 -13.76 18.49 19.56
C GLN A 101 -13.37 19.60 20.53
N ASP A 102 -13.94 20.79 20.34
CA ASP A 102 -13.61 22.04 21.06
C ASP A 102 -13.99 22.06 22.55
N TYR A 103 -14.41 20.93 23.12
CA TYR A 103 -14.72 20.78 24.53
C TYR A 103 -13.47 20.37 25.34
N PRO A 104 -13.36 20.82 26.61
CA PRO A 104 -12.28 20.32 27.45
C PRO A 104 -12.27 18.79 27.52
N PRO A 105 -11.11 18.12 27.44
CA PRO A 105 -11.01 16.67 27.41
C PRO A 105 -11.73 15.95 28.57
N LEU A 106 -11.79 16.58 29.74
CA LEU A 106 -12.51 16.02 30.90
C LEU A 106 -14.03 15.98 30.67
N VAL A 107 -14.61 17.01 30.08
CA VAL A 107 -16.04 17.09 29.74
C VAL A 107 -16.34 16.05 28.67
N ASN A 108 -15.51 15.93 27.65
CA ASN A 108 -15.69 14.94 26.60
C ASN A 108 -15.67 13.50 27.14
N ARG A 109 -14.76 13.17 28.06
CA ARG A 109 -14.70 11.87 28.73
C ARG A 109 -15.95 11.61 29.57
N PHE A 110 -16.45 12.61 30.25
CA PHE A 110 -17.69 12.54 31.02
C PHE A 110 -18.89 12.28 30.11
N LEU A 111 -19.00 13.02 29.00
CA LEU A 111 -20.05 12.83 28.00
C LEU A 111 -20.01 11.45 27.35
N LEU A 112 -18.81 10.91 27.08
CA LEU A 112 -18.63 9.54 26.58
C LEU A 112 -19.20 8.49 27.54
N ALA A 113 -19.04 8.69 28.86
CA ALA A 113 -19.58 7.77 29.87
C ALA A 113 -21.10 7.71 29.84
N PHE A 114 -21.78 8.77 29.45
CA PHE A 114 -23.24 8.82 29.28
C PHE A 114 -23.73 8.45 27.88
N LYS A 115 -22.85 7.94 27.01
CA LYS A 115 -23.19 7.63 25.62
C LYS A 115 -23.85 8.79 24.87
N ALA A 116 -23.46 10.02 25.19
CA ALA A 116 -24.00 11.23 24.58
C ALA A 116 -23.66 11.35 23.07
N TYR A 117 -22.69 10.57 22.59
CA TYR A 117 -22.29 10.52 21.19
C TYR A 117 -22.82 9.23 20.53
N PRO A 118 -23.11 9.26 19.23
CA PRO A 118 -23.64 8.10 18.50
C PRO A 118 -22.55 7.04 18.26
N ILE A 119 -22.05 6.44 19.35
CA ILE A 119 -21.08 5.33 19.30
C ILE A 119 -21.87 4.02 19.25
N ARG A 120 -21.69 3.28 18.15
CA ARG A 120 -22.38 2.01 17.91
C ARG A 120 -21.54 0.81 18.33
N SER A 121 -22.21 -0.32 18.58
CA SER A 121 -21.54 -1.60 18.78
C SER A 121 -21.09 -2.21 17.45
N GLU A 122 -20.17 -3.18 17.48
CA GLU A 122 -19.75 -3.92 16.28
C GLU A 122 -20.93 -4.60 15.57
N LYS A 123 -21.92 -5.08 16.32
CA LYS A 123 -23.14 -5.68 15.76
C LYS A 123 -23.94 -4.67 14.97
N GLU A 124 -24.20 -3.49 15.54
CA GLU A 124 -24.92 -2.42 14.85
C GLU A 124 -24.20 -1.96 13.58
N TRP A 125 -22.84 -1.86 13.60
CA TRP A 125 -22.06 -1.54 12.43
C TRP A 125 -22.19 -2.62 11.34
N SER A 126 -22.10 -3.91 11.71
CA SER A 126 -22.27 -5.02 10.78
C SER A 126 -23.68 -5.07 10.14
N GLU A 127 -24.72 -4.76 10.92
CA GLU A 127 -26.08 -4.66 10.42
C GLU A 127 -26.24 -3.51 9.40
N LEU A 128 -25.60 -2.37 9.65
CA LEU A 128 -25.57 -1.24 8.71
C LEU A 128 -24.81 -1.59 7.42
N THR A 129 -23.63 -2.19 7.52
CA THR A 129 -22.88 -2.67 6.36
C THR A 129 -23.74 -3.60 5.51
N MET A 130 -24.36 -4.60 6.12
CA MET A 130 -25.21 -5.55 5.42
C MET A 130 -26.45 -4.90 4.81
N LYS A 131 -27.03 -3.89 5.47
CA LYS A 131 -28.17 -3.12 4.95
C LYS A 131 -27.77 -2.41 3.63
N HIS A 132 -26.63 -1.74 3.61
CA HIS A 132 -26.14 -1.05 2.43
C HIS A 132 -25.78 -2.05 1.31
N TRP A 133 -25.06 -3.11 1.61
CA TRP A 133 -24.73 -4.13 0.61
C TRP A 133 -25.96 -4.74 -0.08
N ARG A 134 -27.11 -4.84 0.62
CA ARG A 134 -28.36 -5.40 0.06
C ARG A 134 -29.20 -4.39 -0.70
N ASN A 135 -29.17 -3.14 -0.30
CA ASN A 135 -30.14 -2.15 -0.78
C ASN A 135 -29.54 -1.14 -1.76
N ASP A 136 -28.23 -0.87 -1.69
CA ASP A 136 -27.62 0.08 -2.59
C ASP A 136 -27.46 -0.58 -3.97
N PRO A 137 -28.16 -0.05 -5.01
CA PRO A 137 -28.09 -0.65 -6.34
C PRO A 137 -26.76 -0.34 -7.02
N LEU A 138 -26.29 -1.30 -7.83
CA LEU A 138 -25.19 -1.13 -8.76
C LEU A 138 -25.76 -0.88 -10.16
N GLU A 139 -25.26 0.16 -10.82
CA GLU A 139 -25.68 0.59 -12.14
C GLU A 139 -24.53 0.50 -13.12
N PHE A 140 -24.74 -0.22 -14.23
CA PHE A 140 -23.77 -0.41 -15.29
C PHE A 140 -24.35 0.10 -16.60
N PRO A 141 -23.56 0.70 -17.50
CA PRO A 141 -24.03 1.20 -18.80
C PRO A 141 -24.27 0.08 -19.83
N TYR A 142 -24.14 -1.17 -19.39
CA TYR A 142 -24.34 -2.38 -20.17
C TYR A 142 -25.12 -3.42 -19.36
N PRO A 143 -25.72 -4.44 -20.00
CA PRO A 143 -26.36 -5.52 -19.28
C PRO A 143 -25.39 -6.21 -18.33
N CYS A 144 -25.71 -6.17 -17.03
CA CYS A 144 -24.93 -6.78 -15.97
C CYS A 144 -25.86 -7.53 -15.01
N GLU A 145 -25.39 -8.68 -14.51
CA GLU A 145 -26.18 -9.49 -13.58
C GLU A 145 -26.13 -8.98 -12.13
N TRP A 146 -25.14 -8.14 -11.82
CA TRP A 146 -24.90 -7.65 -10.46
C TRP A 146 -25.85 -6.51 -10.10
N LYS A 147 -26.75 -6.74 -9.14
CA LYS A 147 -27.75 -5.73 -8.72
C LYS A 147 -27.32 -4.94 -7.49
N ASN A 148 -26.55 -5.54 -6.62
CA ASN A 148 -26.00 -4.96 -5.40
C ASN A 148 -24.82 -5.81 -4.92
N THR A 149 -24.02 -5.27 -4.01
CA THR A 149 -22.81 -5.90 -3.48
C THR A 149 -23.07 -7.25 -2.84
N HIS A 150 -24.18 -7.39 -2.09
CA HIS A 150 -24.53 -8.64 -1.41
C HIS A 150 -24.88 -9.76 -2.39
N GLN A 151 -25.67 -9.46 -3.41
CA GLN A 151 -26.03 -10.45 -4.43
C GLN A 151 -24.79 -10.87 -5.23
N TRP A 152 -23.92 -9.93 -5.57
CA TRP A 152 -22.66 -10.22 -6.27
C TRP A 152 -21.76 -11.12 -5.43
N ASP A 153 -21.43 -10.73 -4.18
CA ASP A 153 -20.61 -11.52 -3.25
C ASP A 153 -21.16 -12.94 -3.08
N SER A 154 -22.47 -13.07 -2.81
CA SER A 154 -23.09 -14.37 -2.59
C SER A 154 -23.05 -15.27 -3.83
N THR A 155 -23.29 -14.70 -5.01
CA THR A 155 -23.26 -15.44 -6.27
C THR A 155 -21.84 -15.85 -6.61
N PHE A 156 -20.85 -14.96 -6.39
CA PHE A 156 -19.45 -15.25 -6.64
C PHE A 156 -18.92 -16.31 -5.67
N ALA A 157 -19.28 -16.24 -4.38
CA ALA A 157 -18.94 -17.25 -3.38
C ALA A 157 -19.46 -18.63 -3.75
N TRP A 158 -20.67 -18.70 -4.34
CA TRP A 158 -21.25 -19.96 -4.79
C TRP A 158 -20.57 -20.50 -6.07
N ARG A 159 -20.34 -19.66 -7.08
CA ARG A 159 -19.66 -20.05 -8.33
C ARG A 159 -18.19 -20.41 -8.08
N GLY A 160 -17.50 -19.64 -7.30
CA GLY A 160 -16.07 -19.73 -7.02
C GLY A 160 -15.21 -19.10 -8.11
N TRP A 161 -14.01 -18.72 -7.73
CA TRP A 161 -12.95 -18.37 -8.65
C TRP A 161 -12.36 -19.66 -9.25
N THR A 162 -12.09 -19.63 -10.55
CA THR A 162 -11.50 -20.76 -11.26
C THR A 162 -10.28 -20.29 -12.05
N ASP A 163 -9.25 -21.15 -12.08
CA ASP A 163 -8.10 -20.93 -12.95
C ASP A 163 -8.47 -21.13 -14.44
N PHE A 164 -7.49 -20.98 -15.31
CA PHE A 164 -7.66 -21.14 -16.77
C PHE A 164 -7.99 -22.60 -17.18
N GLU A 165 -7.72 -23.58 -16.31
CA GLU A 165 -8.07 -25.01 -16.53
C GLU A 165 -9.48 -25.33 -16.03
N GLY A 166 -10.14 -24.37 -15.33
CA GLY A 166 -11.47 -24.54 -14.75
C GLY A 166 -11.45 -25.15 -13.35
N ASN A 167 -10.28 -25.29 -12.70
CA ASN A 167 -10.19 -25.77 -11.33
C ASN A 167 -10.60 -24.65 -10.37
N ARG A 168 -11.46 -25.00 -9.41
CA ARG A 168 -11.90 -24.04 -8.40
C ARG A 168 -10.84 -23.88 -7.32
N ASP A 169 -10.51 -22.61 -7.02
CA ASP A 169 -9.65 -22.24 -5.92
C ASP A 169 -10.47 -21.53 -4.82
N GLN A 170 -10.45 -22.10 -3.61
CA GLN A 170 -11.24 -21.58 -2.48
C GLN A 170 -10.60 -20.34 -1.87
N GLU A 171 -9.28 -20.23 -1.81
CA GLU A 171 -8.57 -19.09 -1.25
C GLU A 171 -8.77 -17.87 -2.16
N MET A 172 -8.58 -18.06 -3.46
CA MET A 172 -8.83 -17.01 -4.46
C MET A 172 -10.31 -16.62 -4.50
N THR A 173 -11.24 -17.55 -4.25
CA THR A 173 -12.68 -17.24 -4.13
C THR A 173 -12.95 -16.31 -2.94
N VAL A 174 -12.37 -16.61 -1.78
CA VAL A 174 -12.55 -15.78 -0.57
C VAL A 174 -11.94 -14.39 -0.79
N LEU A 175 -10.78 -14.32 -1.42
CA LEU A 175 -10.12 -13.06 -1.73
C LEU A 175 -10.93 -12.22 -2.74
N ALA A 176 -11.44 -12.84 -3.82
CA ALA A 176 -12.31 -12.17 -4.77
C ALA A 176 -13.58 -11.61 -4.13
N CYS A 177 -14.21 -12.39 -3.25
CA CYS A 177 -15.36 -11.95 -2.46
C CYS A 177 -15.02 -10.78 -1.53
N HIS A 178 -13.79 -10.74 -1.01
CA HIS A 178 -13.30 -9.61 -0.23
C HIS A 178 -13.19 -8.35 -1.11
N PHE A 179 -12.58 -8.45 -2.29
CA PHE A 179 -12.49 -7.33 -3.25
C PHE A 179 -13.87 -6.82 -3.68
N ILE A 180 -14.83 -7.71 -3.93
CA ILE A 180 -16.22 -7.32 -4.25
C ILE A 180 -16.83 -6.52 -3.09
N LYS A 181 -16.69 -6.97 -1.84
CA LYS A 181 -17.22 -6.28 -0.66
C LYS A 181 -16.59 -4.91 -0.42
N VAL A 182 -15.35 -4.74 -0.81
CA VAL A 182 -14.61 -3.49 -0.60
C VAL A 182 -14.83 -2.48 -1.71
N TYR A 183 -14.87 -2.91 -2.99
CA TYR A 183 -14.93 -2.00 -4.14
C TYR A 183 -16.20 -2.11 -4.98
N GLY A 184 -17.06 -3.09 -4.70
CA GLY A 184 -18.32 -3.29 -5.42
C GLY A 184 -19.43 -2.31 -4.97
N PHE A 185 -19.20 -1.01 -5.10
CA PHE A 185 -20.13 0.06 -4.74
C PHE A 185 -20.02 1.23 -5.73
N GLN A 186 -20.96 2.15 -5.65
CA GLN A 186 -20.96 3.42 -6.39
C GLN A 186 -21.04 4.60 -5.42
N ILE A 187 -20.15 5.57 -5.59
CA ILE A 187 -20.19 6.83 -4.82
C ILE A 187 -21.36 7.67 -5.33
N ARG A 188 -22.13 8.21 -4.39
CA ARG A 188 -23.26 9.13 -4.62
C ARG A 188 -23.12 10.36 -3.75
N ASP A 189 -23.85 11.42 -4.09
CA ASP A 189 -23.79 12.71 -3.37
C ASP A 189 -24.16 12.63 -1.88
N ASP A 190 -24.99 11.65 -1.51
CA ASP A 190 -25.38 11.39 -0.13
C ASP A 190 -24.38 10.52 0.66
N ASN A 191 -23.27 10.13 0.05
CA ASN A 191 -22.24 9.35 0.72
C ASN A 191 -21.61 10.14 1.89
N PRO A 192 -21.58 9.60 3.11
CA PRO A 192 -21.05 10.33 4.28
C PRO A 192 -19.59 10.78 4.11
N ARG A 193 -18.80 10.02 3.36
CA ARG A 193 -17.38 10.35 3.13
C ARG A 193 -17.23 11.53 2.16
N VAL A 194 -18.12 11.63 1.17
CA VAL A 194 -18.16 12.81 0.28
C VAL A 194 -18.41 14.06 1.11
N LYS A 195 -19.39 14.01 2.03
CA LYS A 195 -19.66 15.14 2.93
C LYS A 195 -18.44 15.48 3.79
N ASP A 196 -17.74 14.49 4.35
CA ASP A 196 -16.55 14.72 5.16
C ASP A 196 -15.43 15.42 4.35
N PHE A 197 -15.24 15.06 3.07
CA PHE A 197 -14.30 15.75 2.17
C PHE A 197 -14.77 17.14 1.78
N ASP A 198 -16.07 17.35 1.54
CA ASP A 198 -16.63 18.70 1.32
C ASP A 198 -16.39 19.62 2.52
N ASP A 199 -16.53 19.10 3.75
CA ASP A 199 -16.24 19.85 4.98
C ASP A 199 -14.73 20.22 5.06
N ILE A 200 -13.81 19.34 4.61
CA ILE A 200 -12.37 19.66 4.50
C ILE A 200 -12.13 20.76 3.47
N VAL A 201 -12.73 20.66 2.28
CA VAL A 201 -12.62 21.69 1.24
C VAL A 201 -13.08 23.05 1.77
N ALA A 202 -14.23 23.09 2.46
CA ALA A 202 -14.76 24.31 3.04
C ALA A 202 -13.81 24.91 4.10
N LEU A 203 -13.25 24.07 4.97
CA LEU A 203 -12.29 24.49 5.99
C LEU A 203 -11.00 25.04 5.37
N CYS A 204 -10.45 24.37 4.35
CA CYS A 204 -9.23 24.83 3.68
C CYS A 204 -9.47 26.20 3.01
N ARG A 205 -10.63 26.42 2.38
CA ARG A 205 -11.01 27.72 1.83
C ARG A 205 -11.15 28.80 2.89
N GLU A 206 -11.79 28.48 4.02
CA GLU A 206 -11.92 29.40 5.15
C GLU A 206 -10.55 29.86 5.68
N ARG A 207 -9.58 28.92 5.70
CA ARG A 207 -8.22 29.16 6.18
C ARG A 207 -7.27 29.72 5.12
N GLY A 208 -7.69 29.82 3.87
CA GLY A 208 -6.84 30.23 2.76
C GLY A 208 -5.74 29.22 2.43
N TRP A 209 -5.94 27.94 2.77
CA TRP A 209 -5.01 26.87 2.48
C TRP A 209 -5.28 26.25 1.10
N HIS A 210 -4.21 25.93 0.39
CA HIS A 210 -4.31 25.07 -0.76
C HIS A 210 -4.51 23.60 -0.32
N LEU A 211 -5.43 22.88 -0.96
CA LEU A 211 -5.75 21.48 -0.66
C LEU A 211 -5.27 20.57 -1.76
N VAL A 212 -4.44 19.60 -1.43
CA VAL A 212 -4.07 18.47 -2.30
C VAL A 212 -4.79 17.22 -1.80
N LEU A 213 -5.76 16.72 -2.59
CA LEU A 213 -6.41 15.44 -2.34
C LEU A 213 -5.62 14.34 -3.04
N ASN A 214 -4.96 13.51 -2.26
CA ASN A 214 -4.11 12.43 -2.75
C ASN A 214 -4.92 11.12 -2.80
N LEU A 215 -5.54 10.83 -3.97
CA LEU A 215 -6.21 9.55 -4.21
C LEU A 215 -5.14 8.46 -4.29
N MET A 216 -5.17 7.56 -3.31
CA MET A 216 -4.18 6.49 -3.16
C MET A 216 -4.32 5.42 -4.23
N ALA A 217 -3.23 4.73 -4.50
CA ALA A 217 -3.23 3.59 -5.38
C ALA A 217 -3.94 2.40 -4.74
N GLU A 218 -4.79 1.75 -5.51
CA GLU A 218 -5.44 0.49 -5.14
C GLU A 218 -4.84 -0.66 -5.97
N ASN A 219 -4.89 -1.87 -5.46
CA ASN A 219 -4.37 -3.02 -6.20
C ASN A 219 -5.32 -3.43 -7.34
N VAL A 220 -5.31 -2.60 -8.39
CA VAL A 220 -6.15 -2.71 -9.58
C VAL A 220 -5.80 -3.97 -10.39
N ASP A 221 -4.52 -4.34 -10.43
CA ASP A 221 -4.07 -5.57 -11.11
C ASP A 221 -4.75 -6.80 -10.47
N LYS A 222 -4.71 -6.88 -9.13
CA LYS A 222 -5.33 -7.98 -8.38
C LYS A 222 -6.86 -7.95 -8.47
N ALA A 223 -7.48 -6.77 -8.42
CA ALA A 223 -8.92 -6.61 -8.60
C ALA A 223 -9.38 -7.15 -9.97
N ASN A 224 -8.63 -6.84 -11.02
CA ASN A 224 -8.91 -7.32 -12.38
C ASN A 224 -8.69 -8.83 -12.53
N GLU A 225 -7.61 -9.37 -11.97
CA GLU A 225 -7.32 -10.81 -11.96
C GLU A 225 -8.43 -11.62 -11.30
N LEU A 226 -8.87 -11.17 -10.11
CA LEU A 226 -9.82 -11.91 -9.27
C LEU A 226 -11.27 -11.79 -9.71
N VAL A 227 -11.70 -10.60 -10.10
CA VAL A 227 -13.13 -10.26 -10.29
C VAL A 227 -13.41 -9.80 -11.71
N GLY A 228 -12.47 -9.11 -12.34
CA GLY A 228 -12.54 -8.71 -13.73
C GLY A 228 -13.22 -7.36 -13.98
N LYS A 229 -13.66 -7.18 -15.23
CA LYS A 229 -14.04 -5.89 -15.83
C LYS A 229 -15.15 -5.12 -15.10
N ASP A 230 -16.09 -5.82 -14.47
CA ASP A 230 -17.24 -5.16 -13.82
C ASP A 230 -16.78 -4.44 -12.55
N LEU A 231 -15.87 -5.03 -11.78
CA LEU A 231 -15.26 -4.36 -10.63
C LEU A 231 -14.39 -3.19 -11.05
N MET A 232 -13.60 -3.39 -12.11
CA MET A 232 -12.77 -2.34 -12.71
C MET A 232 -13.60 -1.15 -13.17
N PHE A 233 -14.78 -1.41 -13.74
CA PHE A 233 -15.70 -0.35 -14.14
C PHE A 233 -16.14 0.49 -12.93
N LEU A 234 -16.55 -0.14 -11.82
CA LEU A 234 -16.97 0.59 -10.62
C LEU A 234 -15.82 1.37 -9.97
N MET A 235 -14.63 0.80 -9.88
CA MET A 235 -13.45 1.49 -9.35
C MET A 235 -13.14 2.75 -10.18
N LYS A 236 -13.14 2.62 -11.52
CA LYS A 236 -12.94 3.74 -12.41
C LYS A 236 -14.05 4.79 -12.31
N GLN A 237 -15.32 4.37 -12.28
CA GLN A 237 -16.47 5.26 -12.14
C GLN A 237 -16.40 6.07 -10.84
N ASN A 238 -16.03 5.43 -9.74
CA ASN A 238 -15.89 6.10 -8.46
C ASN A 238 -14.70 7.08 -8.47
N ARG A 239 -13.57 6.72 -9.08
CA ARG A 239 -12.45 7.63 -9.31
C ARG A 239 -12.90 8.85 -10.14
N ASP A 240 -13.58 8.61 -11.26
CA ASP A 240 -14.06 9.67 -12.15
C ASP A 240 -15.05 10.61 -11.42
N TYR A 241 -15.90 10.07 -10.56
CA TYR A 241 -16.77 10.87 -9.69
C TYR A 241 -15.97 11.84 -8.80
N LEU A 242 -14.94 11.34 -8.12
CA LEU A 242 -14.10 12.15 -7.22
C LEU A 242 -13.30 13.20 -8.01
N MET A 243 -12.71 12.82 -9.14
CA MET A 243 -11.99 13.73 -10.03
C MET A 243 -12.91 14.86 -10.55
N ASN A 244 -14.13 14.53 -10.98
CA ASN A 244 -15.10 15.50 -11.45
C ASN A 244 -15.62 16.41 -10.34
N ARG A 245 -15.77 15.90 -9.10
CA ARG A 245 -16.28 16.69 -7.98
C ARG A 245 -15.28 17.72 -7.49
N TYR A 246 -14.02 17.34 -7.37
CA TYR A 246 -12.99 18.16 -6.71
C TYR A 246 -11.98 18.78 -7.67
N GLY A 247 -11.70 18.17 -8.80
CA GLY A 247 -10.61 18.60 -9.70
C GLY A 247 -10.87 19.89 -10.48
N HIS A 248 -12.09 20.45 -10.43
CA HIS A 248 -12.39 21.75 -11.05
C HIS A 248 -12.36 22.92 -10.07
N LEU A 249 -12.09 22.65 -8.78
CA LEU A 249 -12.06 23.68 -7.74
C LEU A 249 -10.69 24.37 -7.75
N GLU A 250 -10.69 25.74 -7.74
CA GLU A 250 -9.45 26.52 -7.90
C GLU A 250 -8.42 26.26 -6.80
N ASP A 251 -8.88 26.05 -5.56
CA ASP A 251 -7.99 25.85 -4.40
C ASP A 251 -7.71 24.37 -4.10
N VAL A 252 -8.07 23.48 -5.02
CA VAL A 252 -7.95 22.02 -4.82
C VAL A 252 -7.21 21.39 -5.99
N THR A 253 -6.20 20.60 -5.68
CA THR A 253 -5.54 19.71 -6.64
C THR A 253 -5.88 18.26 -6.28
N VAL A 254 -6.33 17.47 -7.24
CA VAL A 254 -6.54 16.03 -7.04
C VAL A 254 -5.44 15.26 -7.74
N VAL A 255 -4.68 14.49 -6.96
CA VAL A 255 -3.65 13.58 -7.45
C VAL A 255 -4.28 12.21 -7.63
N ASP A 256 -4.26 11.68 -8.85
CA ASP A 256 -4.83 10.37 -9.18
C ASP A 256 -3.74 9.31 -9.26
N ASN A 257 -3.61 8.52 -8.19
CA ASN A 257 -2.68 7.38 -8.19
C ASN A 257 -3.38 6.03 -8.36
N LEU A 258 -4.71 5.99 -8.61
CA LEU A 258 -5.53 4.78 -8.49
C LEU A 258 -4.87 3.51 -9.07
N ASN A 259 -4.23 3.61 -10.24
CA ASN A 259 -3.66 2.49 -10.98
C ASN A 259 -2.16 2.62 -11.26
N LEU A 260 -1.46 3.50 -10.54
CA LEU A 260 -0.03 3.74 -10.80
C LEU A 260 0.89 2.70 -10.16
N VAL A 261 0.45 2.08 -9.07
CA VAL A 261 1.23 1.07 -8.35
C VAL A 261 0.82 -0.32 -8.80
N ARG A 262 1.79 -1.12 -9.22
CA ARG A 262 1.58 -2.49 -9.70
C ARG A 262 1.44 -3.46 -8.53
N ASP A 263 0.76 -4.62 -8.74
CA ASP A 263 0.54 -5.66 -7.72
C ASP A 263 1.80 -6.01 -6.93
N VAL A 264 2.93 -6.17 -7.61
CA VAL A 264 4.23 -6.52 -7.02
C VAL A 264 4.73 -5.50 -5.98
N ASN A 265 4.25 -4.26 -6.04
CA ASN A 265 4.63 -3.18 -5.13
C ASN A 265 3.65 -2.99 -3.96
N PHE A 266 2.64 -3.85 -3.83
CA PHE A 266 1.80 -3.94 -2.64
C PHE A 266 2.36 -4.96 -1.65
N ILE A 267 2.39 -4.60 -0.36
CA ILE A 267 2.83 -5.48 0.72
C ILE A 267 1.79 -6.58 0.95
N ASP A 268 0.52 -6.19 1.03
CA ASP A 268 -0.61 -7.08 1.33
C ASP A 268 -1.34 -7.47 0.04
N GLN A 269 -0.73 -8.30 -0.81
CA GLN A 269 -1.29 -8.71 -2.10
C GLN A 269 -2.53 -9.60 -1.96
N ASP A 270 -2.73 -10.19 -0.79
CA ASP A 270 -3.88 -11.02 -0.41
C ASP A 270 -4.98 -10.25 0.33
N TRP A 271 -4.88 -8.91 0.35
CA TRP A 271 -5.81 -8.03 1.02
C TRP A 271 -6.03 -6.74 0.23
N THR A 272 -6.90 -5.87 0.72
CA THR A 272 -7.25 -4.60 0.07
C THR A 272 -6.70 -3.40 0.83
N THR A 273 -5.47 -3.50 1.34
CA THR A 273 -4.79 -2.39 2.02
C THR A 273 -3.89 -1.64 1.06
N GLU A 274 -3.83 -0.33 1.23
CA GLU A 274 -2.94 0.56 0.48
C GLU A 274 -1.56 0.61 1.17
N HIS A 275 -0.96 -0.56 1.38
CA HIS A 275 0.38 -0.69 1.95
C HIS A 275 1.37 -1.03 0.85
N TYR A 276 2.42 -0.22 0.69
CA TYR A 276 3.32 -0.30 -0.44
C TYR A 276 4.75 -0.56 -0.01
N TYR A 277 5.46 -1.34 -0.82
CA TYR A 277 6.91 -1.34 -0.80
C TYR A 277 7.47 0.03 -1.19
N ALA A 278 8.77 0.24 -0.96
CA ALA A 278 9.43 1.53 -1.17
C ALA A 278 9.15 2.13 -2.55
N GLU A 279 9.20 1.33 -3.61
CA GLU A 279 8.92 1.79 -4.97
C GLU A 279 7.50 2.34 -5.12
N GLY A 280 6.50 1.64 -4.59
CA GLY A 280 5.12 2.14 -4.60
C GLY A 280 4.95 3.43 -3.81
N ARG A 281 5.63 3.56 -2.63
CA ARG A 281 5.63 4.80 -1.86
C ARG A 281 6.29 5.95 -2.61
N HIS A 282 7.39 5.69 -3.32
CA HIS A 282 8.07 6.70 -4.13
C HIS A 282 7.22 7.18 -5.30
N ILE A 283 6.57 6.26 -6.03
CA ILE A 283 5.65 6.63 -7.13
C ILE A 283 4.58 7.61 -6.62
N ILE A 284 3.96 7.31 -5.48
CA ILE A 284 2.94 8.19 -4.89
C ILE A 284 3.54 9.52 -4.43
N ALA A 285 4.72 9.49 -3.79
CA ALA A 285 5.40 10.69 -3.33
C ALA A 285 5.78 11.63 -4.48
N GLU A 286 6.24 11.08 -5.60
CA GLU A 286 6.56 11.84 -6.81
C GLU A 286 5.33 12.55 -7.37
N GLN A 287 4.19 11.88 -7.47
CA GLN A 287 2.94 12.49 -7.96
C GLN A 287 2.46 13.62 -7.04
N VAL A 288 2.55 13.43 -5.72
CA VAL A 288 2.23 14.48 -4.76
C VAL A 288 3.21 15.64 -4.85
N ALA A 289 4.50 15.36 -5.01
CA ALA A 289 5.51 16.38 -5.17
C ALA A 289 5.32 17.18 -6.46
N GLU A 290 4.98 16.55 -7.56
CA GLU A 290 4.67 17.25 -8.83
C GLU A 290 3.43 18.15 -8.69
N ALA A 291 2.40 17.70 -7.95
CA ALA A 291 1.25 18.55 -7.65
C ALA A 291 1.63 19.78 -6.78
N LEU A 292 2.50 19.60 -5.79
CA LEU A 292 3.01 20.68 -4.95
C LEU A 292 3.93 21.64 -5.71
N ARG A 293 4.61 21.17 -6.75
CA ARG A 293 5.50 21.99 -7.60
C ARG A 293 4.80 23.22 -8.17
N ALA A 294 3.50 23.13 -8.47
CA ALA A 294 2.72 24.28 -8.95
C ALA A 294 2.67 25.44 -7.94
N TYR A 295 2.79 25.13 -6.65
CA TYR A 295 2.73 26.13 -5.54
C TYR A 295 4.10 26.53 -5.01
N TYR A 296 5.09 25.63 -5.17
CA TYR A 296 6.46 25.82 -4.66
C TYR A 296 7.50 25.57 -5.75
N PRO A 297 7.41 26.26 -6.93
CA PRO A 297 8.29 25.97 -8.07
C PRO A 297 9.78 26.26 -7.77
N ASP A 298 10.07 27.29 -6.97
CA ASP A 298 11.45 27.65 -6.66
C ASP A 298 12.10 26.74 -5.62
N GLN A 299 11.31 26.06 -4.81
CA GLN A 299 11.76 25.13 -3.78
C GLN A 299 11.82 23.68 -4.27
N TYR A 300 11.17 23.39 -5.42
CA TYR A 300 11.17 22.05 -6.01
C TYR A 300 12.58 21.66 -6.49
N ARG A 301 12.97 20.45 -6.18
CA ARG A 301 14.21 19.83 -6.66
C ARG A 301 13.88 18.44 -7.19
N GLU A 302 14.34 18.13 -8.38
CA GLU A 302 14.24 16.76 -8.87
C GLU A 302 15.04 15.83 -7.97
N VAL A 303 14.35 14.79 -7.50
CA VAL A 303 14.96 13.67 -6.82
C VAL A 303 15.18 12.62 -7.90
N ALA A 304 16.45 12.34 -8.25
CA ALA A 304 16.75 11.31 -9.22
C ALA A 304 16.43 9.93 -8.62
N LEU A 305 15.20 9.49 -8.82
CA LEU A 305 14.75 8.14 -8.50
C LEU A 305 14.91 7.30 -9.76
N THR A 306 16.12 6.87 -10.05
CA THR A 306 16.34 5.85 -11.07
C THR A 306 15.99 4.49 -10.48
N PHE A 307 14.73 4.15 -10.51
CA PHE A 307 14.27 2.78 -10.30
C PHE A 307 14.28 2.02 -11.62
N ASP A 308 15.46 1.71 -12.13
CA ASP A 308 15.62 0.57 -13.01
C ASP A 308 15.57 -0.69 -12.13
N ALA A 309 14.35 -1.06 -11.75
CA ALA A 309 14.12 -2.31 -11.06
C ALA A 309 14.20 -3.44 -12.08
N GLY A 310 15.31 -4.13 -12.13
CA GLY A 310 15.34 -5.44 -12.75
C GLY A 310 14.47 -6.38 -11.94
N HIS A 311 13.33 -6.78 -12.48
CA HIS A 311 12.49 -7.82 -11.90
C HIS A 311 12.74 -9.14 -12.60
N PHE A 312 13.08 -10.15 -11.81
CA PHE A 312 13.22 -11.52 -12.29
C PHE A 312 12.22 -12.38 -11.53
N HIS A 313 11.18 -12.81 -12.23
CA HIS A 313 10.19 -13.72 -11.67
C HIS A 313 10.61 -15.16 -11.97
N PHE A 314 10.75 -15.98 -10.92
CA PHE A 314 11.19 -17.37 -11.04
C PHE A 314 10.10 -18.32 -10.57
N GLY A 315 9.31 -18.81 -11.50
CA GLY A 315 8.44 -19.97 -11.34
C GLY A 315 7.36 -19.87 -10.28
N SER A 316 6.12 -19.99 -10.70
CA SER A 316 4.96 -20.17 -9.82
C SER A 316 4.86 -21.59 -9.26
N GLU A 317 5.75 -22.51 -9.65
CA GLU A 317 5.69 -23.91 -9.25
C GLU A 317 6.02 -24.08 -7.77
N GLN A 318 5.07 -24.68 -7.05
CA GLN A 318 5.28 -25.13 -5.67
C GLN A 318 6.26 -26.31 -5.68
N ARG A 319 7.28 -26.25 -4.82
CA ARG A 319 8.26 -27.31 -4.68
C ARG A 319 8.50 -27.69 -3.22
N ALA A 320 8.45 -28.97 -2.92
CA ALA A 320 8.82 -29.53 -1.63
C ALA A 320 10.34 -29.68 -1.55
N LEU A 321 10.95 -29.08 -0.54
CA LEU A 321 12.39 -29.15 -0.27
C LEU A 321 12.64 -29.94 1.00
N ASN A 322 13.48 -30.96 0.92
CA ASN A 322 13.95 -31.80 2.03
C ASN A 322 15.34 -32.35 1.71
N ALA A 323 15.90 -33.23 2.54
CA ALA A 323 17.22 -33.80 2.35
C ALA A 323 17.39 -34.52 0.99
N GLU A 324 16.32 -35.10 0.40
CA GLU A 324 16.37 -35.78 -0.90
C GLU A 324 16.28 -34.81 -2.08
N THR A 325 15.52 -33.74 -1.92
CA THR A 325 15.35 -32.69 -2.93
C THR A 325 15.63 -31.30 -2.32
N PRO A 326 16.92 -31.01 -2.01
CA PRO A 326 17.24 -29.90 -1.11
C PRO A 326 17.22 -28.53 -1.78
N TYR A 327 17.08 -28.41 -3.10
CA TYR A 327 17.20 -27.14 -3.82
C TYR A 327 15.89 -26.72 -4.50
N SER A 328 15.55 -25.44 -4.36
CA SER A 328 14.51 -24.83 -5.20
C SER A 328 15.03 -24.59 -6.63
N PRO A 329 14.15 -24.25 -7.59
CA PRO A 329 14.59 -23.61 -8.82
C PRO A 329 15.45 -22.38 -8.47
N ALA A 330 16.49 -22.12 -9.27
CA ALA A 330 17.39 -20.98 -9.05
C ALA A 330 17.01 -19.83 -9.97
N ALA A 331 17.02 -18.61 -9.41
CA ALA A 331 17.19 -17.41 -10.19
C ALA A 331 18.62 -17.38 -10.72
N VAL A 332 18.80 -17.22 -12.01
CA VAL A 332 20.13 -17.22 -12.65
C VAL A 332 20.31 -15.91 -13.41
N LEU A 333 21.31 -15.14 -12.98
CA LEU A 333 21.71 -13.87 -13.59
C LEU A 333 23.06 -14.07 -14.26
N GLN A 334 23.19 -13.67 -15.49
CA GLN A 334 24.44 -13.77 -16.25
C GLN A 334 25.27 -12.49 -16.11
N HIS A 335 26.56 -12.58 -16.44
CA HIS A 335 27.43 -11.43 -16.47
C HIS A 335 26.86 -10.32 -17.38
N GLY A 336 26.84 -9.09 -16.85
CA GLY A 336 26.29 -7.93 -17.57
C GLY A 336 24.78 -7.70 -17.41
N GLU A 337 24.04 -8.63 -16.79
CA GLU A 337 22.62 -8.41 -16.47
C GLU A 337 22.43 -7.57 -15.20
N LEU A 338 23.48 -7.43 -14.36
CA LEU A 338 23.46 -6.56 -13.20
C LEU A 338 23.90 -5.15 -13.61
N SER A 339 23.01 -4.17 -13.49
CA SER A 339 23.36 -2.76 -13.70
C SER A 339 24.29 -2.27 -12.60
N ASP A 340 25.28 -1.44 -12.99
CA ASP A 340 26.21 -0.80 -12.05
C ASP A 340 25.50 0.07 -11.01
N ASP A 341 24.30 0.59 -11.36
CA ASP A 341 23.51 1.45 -10.48
C ASP A 341 22.75 0.66 -9.40
N TRP A 342 22.66 -0.66 -9.51
CA TRP A 342 21.94 -1.48 -8.53
C TRP A 342 22.80 -1.74 -7.29
N GLY A 343 22.41 -1.17 -6.17
CA GLY A 343 23.11 -1.33 -4.90
C GLY A 343 22.52 -2.37 -3.96
N MET A 344 21.26 -2.75 -4.17
CA MET A 344 20.54 -3.71 -3.33
C MET A 344 19.82 -4.74 -4.18
N MET A 345 19.90 -6.00 -3.77
CA MET A 345 19.12 -7.12 -4.27
C MET A 345 18.08 -7.51 -3.23
N ASN A 346 16.80 -7.53 -3.62
CA ASN A 346 15.72 -8.02 -2.79
C ASN A 346 15.28 -9.38 -3.33
N VAL A 347 15.13 -10.35 -2.43
CA VAL A 347 14.63 -11.69 -2.75
C VAL A 347 13.39 -11.92 -1.92
N ALA A 348 12.30 -12.32 -2.58
CA ALA A 348 11.03 -12.63 -1.92
C ALA A 348 10.54 -13.99 -2.40
N PHE A 349 9.96 -14.80 -1.51
CA PHE A 349 9.31 -16.06 -1.87
C PHE A 349 8.29 -16.47 -0.81
N MET A 350 7.34 -17.30 -1.22
CA MET A 350 6.38 -17.88 -0.30
C MET A 350 6.88 -19.23 0.21
N MET A 351 6.72 -19.47 1.51
CA MET A 351 7.12 -20.69 2.18
C MET A 351 5.99 -21.22 3.05
N GLN A 352 5.73 -22.52 2.97
CA GLN A 352 4.84 -23.20 3.91
C GLN A 352 5.64 -24.27 4.65
N GLN A 353 5.56 -24.21 5.98
CA GLN A 353 6.25 -25.15 6.86
C GLN A 353 5.28 -26.19 7.38
N ALA A 354 5.65 -27.46 7.24
CA ALA A 354 4.98 -28.52 7.98
C ALA A 354 5.51 -28.62 9.43
N ASP A 355 6.72 -28.11 9.68
CA ASP A 355 7.45 -28.20 10.95
C ASP A 355 8.37 -26.98 11.12
N THR A 356 8.55 -26.52 12.37
CA THR A 356 9.46 -25.42 12.73
C THR A 356 10.93 -25.81 12.80
N LEU A 357 11.25 -27.08 12.61
CA LEU A 357 12.61 -27.64 12.72
C LEU A 357 13.38 -27.65 11.40
N HIS A 358 12.85 -27.06 10.34
CA HIS A 358 13.56 -26.95 9.06
C HIS A 358 14.85 -26.13 9.19
N LYS A 359 15.80 -26.40 8.29
CA LYS A 359 17.07 -25.68 8.17
C LYS A 359 17.18 -24.98 6.82
N ALA A 360 16.04 -24.45 6.32
CA ALA A 360 16.01 -23.77 5.05
C ALA A 360 16.84 -22.49 5.09
N GLN A 361 17.62 -22.27 4.04
CA GLN A 361 18.49 -21.12 3.86
C GLN A 361 18.27 -20.52 2.48
N LEU A 362 18.27 -19.20 2.37
CA LEU A 362 18.47 -18.52 1.12
C LEU A 362 19.96 -18.58 0.76
N VAL A 363 20.27 -18.98 -0.45
CA VAL A 363 21.64 -19.12 -0.94
C VAL A 363 21.85 -18.17 -2.11
N VAL A 364 22.88 -17.34 -2.01
CA VAL A 364 23.39 -16.54 -3.12
C VAL A 364 24.76 -17.06 -3.49
N GLN A 365 24.89 -17.50 -4.74
CA GLN A 365 26.10 -18.10 -5.29
C GLN A 365 26.64 -17.23 -6.42
N SER A 366 27.80 -16.63 -6.25
CA SER A 366 28.48 -15.81 -7.26
C SER A 366 29.66 -16.57 -7.83
N ARG A 367 29.60 -16.92 -9.12
CA ARG A 367 30.69 -17.59 -9.84
C ARG A 367 31.57 -16.53 -10.48
N VAL A 368 32.72 -16.25 -9.88
CA VAL A 368 33.67 -15.23 -10.37
C VAL A 368 34.61 -15.77 -11.44
N ALA A 369 34.95 -17.07 -11.39
CA ALA A 369 35.75 -17.78 -12.39
C ALA A 369 35.26 -19.23 -12.50
N GLN A 370 35.82 -20.02 -13.48
CA GLN A 370 35.36 -21.39 -13.69
C GLN A 370 35.39 -22.24 -12.40
N ASP A 371 36.40 -22.04 -11.55
CA ASP A 371 36.60 -22.80 -10.30
C ASP A 371 36.47 -21.93 -9.03
N ASN A 372 36.08 -20.66 -9.16
CA ASN A 372 35.93 -19.75 -8.03
C ASN A 372 34.46 -19.37 -7.83
N VAL A 373 33.86 -19.94 -6.78
CA VAL A 373 32.45 -19.74 -6.44
C VAL A 373 32.38 -19.23 -5.00
N LEU A 374 31.86 -18.02 -4.85
CA LEU A 374 31.55 -17.44 -3.54
C LEU A 374 30.11 -17.77 -3.18
N VAL A 375 29.86 -18.22 -1.96
CA VAL A 375 28.52 -18.65 -1.52
C VAL A 375 28.17 -17.98 -0.20
N SER A 376 27.02 -17.31 -0.17
CA SER A 376 26.44 -16.73 1.03
C SER A 376 25.18 -17.50 1.42
N TYR A 377 25.08 -17.88 2.70
CA TYR A 377 23.93 -18.59 3.28
C TYR A 377 23.23 -17.71 4.30
N MET A 378 21.91 -17.64 4.23
CA MET A 378 21.08 -16.88 5.17
C MET A 378 19.93 -17.72 5.65
N ASP A 379 19.80 -17.91 6.96
CA ASP A 379 18.73 -18.69 7.55
C ASP A 379 17.37 -18.07 7.22
N VAL A 380 16.47 -18.87 6.67
CA VAL A 380 15.10 -18.46 6.45
C VAL A 380 14.36 -18.51 7.77
N LYS A 381 14.19 -17.35 8.39
CA LYS A 381 13.31 -17.20 9.55
C LYS A 381 11.96 -16.78 9.02
N PRO A 382 10.89 -17.55 9.26
CA PRO A 382 9.57 -17.18 8.81
C PRO A 382 9.21 -15.81 9.37
N GLN A 383 9.00 -14.87 8.52
CA GLN A 383 8.39 -13.60 8.90
C GLN A 383 6.90 -13.84 9.04
N ILE A 384 6.32 -13.32 10.12
CA ILE A 384 4.98 -13.63 10.62
C ILE A 384 3.90 -12.94 9.75
N GLN A 385 4.01 -12.98 8.43
CA GLN A 385 2.92 -12.58 7.55
C GLN A 385 2.37 -13.85 6.91
N LYS A 386 1.32 -14.43 7.53
CA LYS A 386 0.63 -15.59 6.98
C LYS A 386 -0.37 -15.12 5.95
N ILE A 387 -0.15 -15.49 4.72
CA ILE A 387 -1.02 -15.27 3.58
C ILE A 387 -1.59 -16.62 3.18
N GLY A 388 -2.88 -16.87 3.41
CA GLY A 388 -3.53 -18.11 3.00
C GLY A 388 -2.82 -19.39 3.45
N GLY A 389 -2.23 -19.41 4.65
CA GLY A 389 -1.47 -20.55 5.15
C GLY A 389 0.00 -20.60 4.69
N TRP A 390 0.47 -19.61 3.93
CA TRP A 390 1.85 -19.43 3.52
C TRP A 390 2.52 -18.32 4.32
N ASP A 391 3.80 -18.51 4.65
CA ASP A 391 4.66 -17.49 5.22
C ASP A 391 5.41 -16.78 4.08
N PHE A 392 5.54 -15.47 4.16
CA PHE A 392 6.30 -14.70 3.19
C PHE A 392 7.71 -14.45 3.73
N ALA A 393 8.72 -14.88 2.98
CA ALA A 393 10.12 -14.69 3.31
C ALA A 393 10.73 -13.64 2.40
N THR A 394 11.37 -12.62 2.98
CA THR A 394 12.03 -11.55 2.22
C THR A 394 13.44 -11.32 2.73
N PHE A 395 14.33 -10.96 1.81
CA PHE A 395 15.74 -10.65 2.09
C PHE A 395 16.16 -9.43 1.31
N ALA A 396 16.93 -8.55 1.95
CA ALA A 396 17.57 -7.41 1.31
C ALA A 396 19.10 -7.56 1.45
N LEU A 397 19.80 -7.62 0.34
CA LEU A 397 21.21 -7.91 0.28
C LEU A 397 21.94 -6.82 -0.51
N PRO A 398 23.10 -6.30 -0.04
CA PRO A 398 23.90 -5.41 -0.85
C PRO A 398 24.41 -6.16 -2.09
N VAL A 399 24.36 -5.49 -3.24
CA VAL A 399 25.05 -5.96 -4.45
C VAL A 399 26.51 -5.60 -4.32
N ASP A 400 27.32 -6.56 -3.90
CA ASP A 400 28.76 -6.39 -3.69
C ASP A 400 29.58 -6.54 -4.98
N SER A 401 30.88 -6.30 -4.88
CA SER A 401 31.81 -6.42 -6.01
C SER A 401 31.86 -7.86 -6.56
N ALA A 402 31.72 -8.86 -5.71
CA ALA A 402 31.74 -10.27 -6.12
C ALA A 402 30.55 -10.62 -6.99
N MET A 403 29.35 -10.08 -6.68
CA MET A 403 28.18 -10.23 -7.54
C MET A 403 28.34 -9.52 -8.88
N ARG A 404 28.92 -8.29 -8.88
CA ARG A 404 29.12 -7.48 -10.10
C ARG A 404 30.12 -8.10 -11.07
N GLU A 405 31.21 -8.66 -10.52
CA GLU A 405 32.27 -9.29 -11.30
C GLU A 405 31.95 -10.75 -11.67
N ALA A 406 30.87 -11.30 -11.14
CA ALA A 406 30.51 -12.69 -11.35
C ALA A 406 30.14 -12.97 -12.82
N LEU A 407 30.62 -14.08 -13.33
CA LEU A 407 30.17 -14.66 -14.61
C LEU A 407 28.70 -15.08 -14.53
N GLN A 408 28.27 -15.47 -13.34
CA GLN A 408 26.91 -15.90 -13.07
C GLN A 408 26.60 -15.74 -11.56
N VAL A 409 25.43 -15.19 -11.25
CA VAL A 409 24.86 -15.18 -9.91
C VAL A 409 23.64 -16.10 -9.88
N LYS A 410 23.58 -17.01 -8.90
CA LYS A 410 22.42 -17.88 -8.65
C LYS A 410 21.83 -17.55 -7.28
N VAL A 411 20.51 -17.45 -7.24
CA VAL A 411 19.75 -17.25 -6.00
C VAL A 411 18.74 -18.41 -5.90
N PHE A 412 18.75 -19.12 -4.79
CA PHE A 412 17.85 -20.27 -4.58
C PHE A 412 17.66 -20.54 -3.09
N VAL A 413 16.63 -21.32 -2.75
CA VAL A 413 16.42 -21.83 -1.37
C VAL A 413 17.01 -23.22 -1.27
N TYR A 414 17.74 -23.47 -0.19
CA TYR A 414 18.36 -24.73 0.15
C TYR A 414 17.84 -25.25 1.49
N ASN A 415 17.34 -26.48 1.56
CA ASN A 415 16.92 -27.11 2.79
C ASN A 415 17.58 -28.50 2.95
N PRO A 416 18.67 -28.61 3.71
CA PRO A 416 19.38 -29.87 3.93
C PRO A 416 18.71 -30.79 4.97
N SER A 417 17.62 -30.37 5.59
CA SER A 417 16.98 -31.12 6.66
C SER A 417 15.98 -32.15 6.14
N GLU A 418 15.67 -33.16 6.95
CA GLU A 418 14.60 -34.12 6.68
C GLU A 418 13.20 -33.51 6.79
N HIS A 419 13.09 -32.33 7.45
CA HIS A 419 11.83 -31.60 7.61
C HIS A 419 11.46 -30.87 6.33
N THR A 420 10.34 -31.24 5.75
CA THR A 420 9.90 -30.70 4.45
C THR A 420 9.41 -29.26 4.57
N VAL A 421 9.84 -28.41 3.64
CA VAL A 421 9.38 -27.05 3.43
C VAL A 421 8.83 -26.92 2.02
N GLN A 422 7.66 -26.34 1.86
CA GLN A 422 7.13 -25.99 0.55
C GLN A 422 7.56 -24.55 0.19
N VAL A 423 8.05 -24.34 -1.02
CA VAL A 423 8.47 -23.04 -1.54
C VAL A 423 7.80 -22.78 -2.88
N LYS A 424 7.34 -21.56 -3.11
CA LYS A 424 6.81 -21.11 -4.41
C LYS A 424 7.06 -19.61 -4.62
N GLN A 425 6.90 -19.14 -5.85
CA GLN A 425 6.90 -17.73 -6.25
C GLN A 425 8.13 -16.97 -5.73
N MET A 426 9.30 -17.33 -6.24
CA MET A 426 10.51 -16.57 -5.94
C MET A 426 10.64 -15.39 -6.90
N ASP A 427 10.75 -14.21 -6.34
CA ASP A 427 11.03 -12.96 -7.04
C ASP A 427 12.39 -12.41 -6.61
N VAL A 428 13.20 -12.00 -7.57
CA VAL A 428 14.45 -11.28 -7.32
C VAL A 428 14.33 -9.92 -7.98
N SER A 429 14.47 -8.86 -7.21
CA SER A 429 14.44 -7.49 -7.70
C SER A 429 15.68 -6.74 -7.27
N PHE A 430 16.10 -5.77 -8.08
CA PHE A 430 17.25 -4.94 -7.80
C PHE A 430 16.83 -3.49 -7.65
N ARG A 431 17.52 -2.76 -6.77
CA ARG A 431 17.28 -1.35 -6.50
C ARG A 431 18.60 -0.60 -6.41
N PRO A 432 18.63 0.72 -6.67
CA PRO A 432 19.78 1.55 -6.38
C PRO A 432 20.22 1.42 -4.93
N ALA A 433 21.49 1.66 -4.67
CA ALA A 433 21.97 1.77 -3.30
C ALA A 433 21.19 2.87 -2.57
N TYR A 434 20.80 2.59 -1.32
CA TYR A 434 20.03 3.52 -0.51
C TYR A 434 20.76 4.87 -0.39
N LEU A 435 20.11 5.94 -0.78
CA LEU A 435 20.59 7.30 -0.54
C LEU A 435 20.16 7.73 0.87
N LYS A 436 21.14 8.16 1.68
CA LYS A 436 20.82 8.74 2.99
C LYS A 436 19.93 9.97 2.81
N PRO A 437 18.92 10.19 3.68
CA PRO A 437 18.12 11.39 3.65
C PRO A 437 19.00 12.65 3.58
N GLY A 438 18.71 13.55 2.64
CA GLY A 438 19.47 14.80 2.43
C GLY A 438 20.73 14.70 1.61
N VAL A 439 21.10 13.52 1.13
CA VAL A 439 22.18 13.40 0.11
C VAL A 439 21.53 13.49 -1.25
N LYS A 440 21.64 14.64 -1.91
CA LYS A 440 21.34 14.77 -3.33
C LYS A 440 22.09 13.66 -4.05
N GLY A 441 21.40 12.92 -4.93
CA GLY A 441 22.01 11.86 -5.72
C GLY A 441 23.27 12.35 -6.45
N GLN A 442 24.41 12.23 -5.77
CA GLN A 442 25.67 12.20 -6.49
C GLN A 442 25.87 10.75 -6.92
N PRO A 443 26.13 10.50 -8.20
CA PRO A 443 26.60 9.19 -8.60
C PRO A 443 27.78 8.85 -7.68
N MET A 444 27.77 7.63 -7.10
CA MET A 444 28.91 7.17 -6.33
C MET A 444 30.14 7.38 -7.20
N ASN A 445 31.04 8.27 -6.74
CA ASN A 445 32.32 8.47 -7.43
C ASN A 445 32.98 7.11 -7.51
N LYS A 446 33.32 6.72 -8.72
CA LYS A 446 34.22 5.62 -9.01
C LYS A 446 35.56 5.94 -8.35
N GLU A 447 35.87 5.31 -7.22
CA GLU A 447 37.25 5.08 -6.79
C GLU A 447 37.48 3.56 -6.73
#